data_3aea8784980325fc405387c56638bc53
#
_entry.id   3aea8784980325fc405387c56638bc53
#
_cell.length_a   1.000
_cell.length_b   1.000
_cell.length_c   1.000
_cell.angle_alpha   90.00
_cell.angle_beta   90.00
_cell.angle_gamma   90.00
#
_symmetry.space_group_name_H-M   'P 1'
#
loop_
_entity.id
_entity.type
_entity.pdbx_description
1 polymer ?
#
loop_
_entity_poly.entity_id
_entity_poly.type
_entity_poly.pdbx_seq_one_letter_code
_entity_poly.pdbx_strand_id
1 'polypeptide(L)'
;MGKQFIYKNVYKEPNLKAVHNVIFLCVVVFLSWAVAQSPHTQETEKKWKIVNFWSEWCAPCRREIPILNALNETIAFTDVILVGINFDEDPRQKTLAIAETMGINFPTLSAEAISELQLGAPDVLPTTYILSPDNAVVAKMIGEQTEESLLAQLTALDLLVETD
;
A
#
# COMPACT_ATOMS: atom_id res chain seq x y z
N MET A 1 3.19 7.56 83.05
CA MET A 1 1.83 7.75 82.47
C MET A 1 1.97 7.79 80.94
N GLY A 2 1.91 6.64 80.31
CA GLY A 2 2.02 6.51 78.83
C GLY A 2 0.65 6.43 78.21
N LYS A 3 0.27 7.38 77.35
CA LYS A 3 -0.94 7.33 76.59
C LYS A 3 -0.69 6.50 75.32
N GLN A 4 -1.36 5.34 75.23
CA GLN A 4 -1.38 4.53 74.03
C GLN A 4 -2.40 5.11 73.06
N PHE A 5 -1.94 5.51 71.86
CA PHE A 5 -2.84 5.87 70.77
C PHE A 5 -3.21 4.61 70.00
N ILE A 6 -4.48 4.26 70.04
CA ILE A 6 -5.05 3.17 69.27
C ILE A 6 -5.43 3.72 67.91
N TYR A 7 -4.69 3.32 66.86
CA TYR A 7 -5.09 3.58 65.46
C TYR A 7 -6.25 2.67 65.09
N LYS A 8 -7.46 3.22 64.98
CA LYS A 8 -8.57 2.54 64.35
C LYS A 8 -8.30 2.50 62.85
N ASN A 9 -7.93 1.35 62.37
CA ASN A 9 -7.89 1.07 60.92
C ASN A 9 -9.33 1.17 60.35
N VAL A 10 -9.64 2.27 59.67
CA VAL A 10 -10.87 2.43 58.91
C VAL A 10 -10.61 1.92 57.51
N TYR A 11 -10.43 0.63 57.34
CA TYR A 11 -10.55 -0.01 56.04
C TYR A 11 -12.09 -0.27 55.80
N LYS A 12 -12.72 0.63 55.05
CA LYS A 12 -14.08 0.40 54.57
C LYS A 12 -13.99 -0.64 53.45
N GLU A 13 -14.48 -1.85 53.74
CA GLU A 13 -14.53 -2.94 52.76
C GLU A 13 -15.20 -2.43 51.48
N PRO A 14 -14.60 -2.63 50.28
CA PRO A 14 -15.19 -2.23 49.03
C PRO A 14 -16.49 -3.02 48.80
N ASN A 15 -17.56 -2.32 48.46
CA ASN A 15 -18.85 -2.95 48.15
C ASN A 15 -18.69 -3.89 46.95
N LEU A 16 -18.68 -5.20 47.20
CA LEU A 16 -18.42 -6.28 46.24
C LEU A 16 -19.32 -6.19 44.98
N LYS A 17 -20.55 -5.68 45.13
CA LYS A 17 -21.49 -5.42 44.05
C LYS A 17 -21.07 -4.27 43.14
N ALA A 18 -20.47 -3.20 43.72
CA ALA A 18 -19.97 -2.07 42.96
C ALA A 18 -18.73 -2.46 42.15
N VAL A 19 -17.81 -3.26 42.73
CA VAL A 19 -16.64 -3.80 42.03
C VAL A 19 -17.06 -4.71 40.88
N HIS A 20 -18.05 -5.57 41.07
CA HIS A 20 -18.56 -6.46 40.01
C HIS A 20 -19.17 -5.68 38.82
N ASN A 21 -19.93 -4.62 39.10
CA ASN A 21 -20.51 -3.77 38.04
C ASN A 21 -19.43 -3.01 37.26
N VAL A 22 -18.39 -2.50 37.93
CA VAL A 22 -17.29 -1.80 37.25
C VAL A 22 -16.49 -2.76 36.35
N ILE A 23 -16.20 -3.98 36.84
CA ILE A 23 -15.49 -5.00 36.03
C ILE A 23 -16.33 -5.41 34.82
N PHE A 24 -17.65 -5.62 35.00
CA PHE A 24 -18.54 -5.97 33.91
C PHE A 24 -18.62 -4.87 32.85
N LEU A 25 -18.70 -3.59 33.27
CA LEU A 25 -18.71 -2.44 32.38
C LEU A 25 -17.38 -2.33 31.59
N CYS A 26 -16.24 -2.54 32.24
CA CYS A 26 -14.93 -2.53 31.59
C CYS A 26 -14.80 -3.66 30.55
N VAL A 27 -15.28 -4.88 30.87
CA VAL A 27 -15.23 -6.01 29.94
C VAL A 27 -16.11 -5.75 28.70
N VAL A 28 -17.31 -5.18 28.88
CA VAL A 28 -18.20 -4.83 27.76
C VAL A 28 -17.58 -3.75 26.87
N VAL A 29 -16.96 -2.73 27.46
CA VAL A 29 -16.26 -1.68 26.70
C VAL A 29 -15.04 -2.21 25.97
N PHE A 30 -14.23 -3.10 26.58
CA PHE A 30 -13.11 -3.75 25.93
C PHE A 30 -13.53 -4.67 24.78
N LEU A 31 -14.61 -5.44 24.93
CA LEU A 31 -15.15 -6.28 23.87
C LEU A 31 -15.71 -5.46 22.71
N SER A 32 -16.30 -4.29 22.97
CA SER A 32 -16.79 -3.39 21.93
C SER A 32 -15.63 -2.75 21.14
N TRP A 33 -14.48 -2.52 21.78
CA TRP A 33 -13.30 -1.92 21.13
C TRP A 33 -12.55 -2.94 20.26
N ALA A 34 -12.57 -4.21 20.62
CA ALA A 34 -11.95 -5.28 19.85
C ALA A 34 -12.65 -5.56 18.51
N VAL A 35 -13.95 -5.24 18.38
CA VAL A 35 -14.71 -5.42 17.13
C VAL A 35 -14.50 -4.27 16.13
N ALA A 36 -13.99 -3.11 16.58
CA ALA A 36 -13.76 -1.94 15.72
C ALA A 36 -12.39 -1.96 14.99
N GLN A 37 -11.55 -2.96 15.25
CA GLN A 37 -10.32 -3.20 14.51
C GLN A 37 -10.53 -4.34 13.51
N SER A 38 -11.46 -4.14 12.57
CA SER A 38 -11.42 -4.90 11.34
C SER A 38 -10.07 -4.57 10.68
N PRO A 39 -9.23 -5.57 10.33
CA PRO A 39 -8.08 -5.29 9.50
C PRO A 39 -8.64 -4.62 8.25
N HIS A 40 -8.18 -3.41 7.95
CA HIS A 40 -8.31 -2.80 6.65
C HIS A 40 -7.55 -3.74 5.71
N THR A 41 -8.20 -4.81 5.29
CA THR A 41 -7.80 -5.58 4.14
C THR A 41 -7.83 -4.59 3.00
N GLN A 42 -6.64 -4.20 2.56
CA GLN A 42 -6.47 -3.21 1.52
C GLN A 42 -7.24 -3.69 0.30
N GLU A 43 -8.20 -2.91 -0.13
CA GLU A 43 -9.00 -3.09 -1.35
C GLU A 43 -8.15 -3.06 -2.65
N THR A 44 -6.83 -3.11 -2.52
CA THR A 44 -5.85 -3.17 -3.62
C THR A 44 -5.85 -4.51 -4.35
N GLU A 45 -6.48 -5.56 -3.81
CA GLU A 45 -6.44 -6.91 -4.39
C GLU A 45 -7.27 -7.09 -5.67
N LYS A 46 -8.15 -6.14 -6.01
CA LYS A 46 -9.03 -6.25 -7.19
C LYS A 46 -8.82 -5.18 -8.26
N LYS A 47 -7.72 -4.43 -8.17
CA LYS A 47 -7.42 -3.37 -9.14
C LYS A 47 -6.57 -3.88 -10.28
N TRP A 48 -6.78 -3.32 -11.47
CA TRP A 48 -5.84 -3.43 -12.57
C TRP A 48 -4.51 -2.80 -12.20
N LYS A 49 -3.41 -3.37 -12.65
CA LYS A 49 -2.07 -2.90 -12.29
C LYS A 49 -1.26 -2.60 -13.54
N ILE A 50 -0.73 -1.38 -13.61
CA ILE A 50 0.34 -1.02 -14.53
C ILE A 50 1.63 -1.19 -13.75
N VAL A 51 2.50 -2.11 -14.18
CA VAL A 51 3.75 -2.44 -13.47
C VAL A 51 4.91 -2.04 -14.36
N ASN A 52 5.63 -1.00 -13.98
CA ASN A 52 6.78 -0.50 -14.72
C ASN A 52 8.09 -0.97 -14.06
N PHE A 53 8.93 -1.66 -14.82
CA PHE A 53 10.28 -2.05 -14.42
C PHE A 53 11.28 -0.96 -14.82
N TRP A 54 12.03 -0.48 -13.85
CA TRP A 54 12.99 0.61 -14.02
C TRP A 54 14.31 0.31 -13.28
N SER A 55 15.37 1.06 -13.63
CA SER A 55 16.66 1.06 -12.92
C SER A 55 17.30 2.45 -12.95
N GLU A 56 18.16 2.72 -11.99
CA GLU A 56 18.90 3.99 -11.90
C GLU A 56 19.76 4.28 -13.13
N TRP A 57 20.41 3.27 -13.68
CA TRP A 57 21.29 3.37 -14.84
C TRP A 57 20.55 3.39 -16.18
N CYS A 58 19.26 3.12 -16.19
CA CYS A 58 18.46 3.02 -17.42
C CYS A 58 18.03 4.43 -17.92
N ALA A 59 18.73 4.94 -18.91
CA ALA A 59 18.44 6.27 -19.47
C ALA A 59 17.03 6.40 -20.07
N PRO A 60 16.48 5.44 -20.85
CA PRO A 60 15.10 5.53 -21.33
C PRO A 60 14.08 5.45 -20.19
N CYS A 61 14.34 4.68 -19.11
CA CYS A 61 13.45 4.67 -17.94
C CYS A 61 13.32 6.06 -17.33
N ARG A 62 14.43 6.80 -17.20
CA ARG A 62 14.42 8.18 -16.68
C ARG A 62 13.60 9.14 -17.53
N ARG A 63 13.56 8.94 -18.85
CA ARG A 63 12.81 9.82 -19.76
C ARG A 63 11.30 9.58 -19.68
N GLU A 64 10.85 8.36 -19.41
CA GLU A 64 9.42 8.06 -19.31
C GLU A 64 8.81 8.39 -17.94
N ILE A 65 9.62 8.58 -16.87
CA ILE A 65 9.12 8.88 -15.52
C ILE A 65 8.14 10.06 -15.47
N PRO A 66 8.38 11.23 -16.10
CA PRO A 66 7.42 12.32 -16.09
C PRO A 66 6.05 11.93 -16.67
N ILE A 67 6.05 11.10 -17.71
CA ILE A 67 4.83 10.61 -18.37
C ILE A 67 4.08 9.63 -17.43
N LEU A 68 4.81 8.73 -16.79
CA LEU A 68 4.24 7.80 -15.81
C LEU A 68 3.69 8.53 -14.57
N ASN A 69 4.36 9.57 -14.10
CA ASN A 69 3.85 10.42 -13.01
C ASN A 69 2.52 11.09 -13.39
N ALA A 70 2.43 11.67 -14.60
CA ALA A 70 1.19 12.26 -15.10
C ALA A 70 0.07 11.23 -15.26
N LEU A 71 0.40 10.05 -15.78
CA LEU A 71 -0.54 8.93 -15.86
C LEU A 71 -1.06 8.53 -14.47
N ASN A 72 -0.17 8.43 -13.47
CA ASN A 72 -0.55 8.09 -12.09
C ASN A 72 -1.57 9.09 -11.51
N GLU A 73 -1.44 10.37 -11.82
CA GLU A 73 -2.41 11.40 -11.43
C GLU A 73 -3.74 11.22 -12.18
N THR A 74 -3.70 10.91 -13.47
CA THR A 74 -4.88 10.71 -14.31
C THR A 74 -5.72 9.52 -13.85
N ILE A 75 -5.08 8.41 -13.46
CA ILE A 75 -5.77 7.19 -13.03
C ILE A 75 -6.14 7.16 -11.55
N ALA A 76 -5.82 8.20 -10.77
CA ALA A 76 -5.96 8.20 -9.30
C ALA A 76 -7.35 7.85 -8.77
N PHE A 77 -8.41 8.10 -9.57
CA PHE A 77 -9.80 7.85 -9.21
C PHE A 77 -10.45 6.69 -9.99
N THR A 78 -9.62 5.84 -10.60
CA THR A 78 -10.07 4.66 -11.36
C THR A 78 -9.76 3.37 -10.62
N ASP A 79 -10.17 2.24 -11.19
CA ASP A 79 -9.80 0.90 -10.71
C ASP A 79 -8.45 0.42 -11.26
N VAL A 80 -7.58 1.35 -11.67
CA VAL A 80 -6.23 1.10 -12.15
C VAL A 80 -5.22 1.71 -11.18
N ILE A 81 -4.14 1.02 -10.91
CA ILE A 81 -3.00 1.55 -10.15
C ILE A 81 -1.71 1.42 -10.97
N LEU A 82 -0.84 2.41 -10.85
CA LEU A 82 0.52 2.35 -11.36
C LEU A 82 1.48 2.05 -10.22
N VAL A 83 2.37 1.08 -10.43
CA VAL A 83 3.42 0.71 -9.48
C VAL A 83 4.75 0.50 -10.19
N GLY A 84 5.85 0.80 -9.50
CA GLY A 84 7.22 0.60 -10.00
C GLY A 84 7.91 -0.59 -9.36
N ILE A 85 8.79 -1.24 -10.11
CA ILE A 85 9.70 -2.27 -9.61
C ILE A 85 11.12 -1.86 -9.97
N ASN A 86 11.99 -1.75 -8.96
CA ASN A 86 13.43 -1.60 -9.19
C ASN A 86 14.00 -2.94 -9.68
N PHE A 87 14.52 -2.94 -10.90
CA PHE A 87 15.08 -4.12 -11.55
C PHE A 87 16.31 -4.67 -10.83
N ASP A 88 17.09 -3.79 -10.17
CA ASP A 88 18.35 -4.18 -9.51
C ASP A 88 18.13 -4.89 -8.16
N GLU A 89 16.88 -5.07 -7.73
CA GLU A 89 16.52 -5.74 -6.47
C GLU A 89 17.24 -5.17 -5.24
N ASP A 90 17.53 -3.88 -5.27
CA ASP A 90 18.19 -3.17 -4.17
C ASP A 90 17.37 -3.28 -2.86
N PRO A 91 18.03 -3.23 -1.69
CA PRO A 91 17.35 -3.16 -0.41
C PRO A 91 16.34 -2.01 -0.37
N ARG A 92 15.19 -2.21 0.27
CA ARG A 92 14.04 -1.28 0.27
C ARG A 92 14.43 0.19 0.48
N GLN A 93 15.28 0.48 1.44
CA GLN A 93 15.72 1.85 1.74
C GLN A 93 16.50 2.48 0.57
N LYS A 94 17.39 1.71 -0.07
CA LYS A 94 18.14 2.17 -1.25
C LYS A 94 17.22 2.38 -2.44
N THR A 95 16.31 1.44 -2.70
CA THR A 95 15.30 1.56 -3.77
C THR A 95 14.49 2.84 -3.65
N LEU A 96 14.00 3.17 -2.44
CA LEU A 96 13.22 4.38 -2.21
C LEU A 96 14.05 5.65 -2.41
N ALA A 97 15.31 5.67 -1.96
CA ALA A 97 16.20 6.83 -2.17
C ALA A 97 16.51 7.04 -3.67
N ILE A 98 16.69 5.97 -4.43
CA ILE A 98 16.87 6.05 -5.89
C ILE A 98 15.59 6.56 -6.55
N ALA A 99 14.43 6.01 -6.20
CA ALA A 99 13.14 6.45 -6.75
C ALA A 99 12.91 7.95 -6.52
N GLU A 100 13.18 8.45 -5.32
CA GLU A 100 13.13 9.88 -4.99
C GLU A 100 14.09 10.69 -5.87
N THR A 101 15.34 10.25 -5.99
CA THR A 101 16.36 10.93 -6.85
C THR A 101 15.95 10.97 -8.33
N MET A 102 15.27 9.93 -8.80
CA MET A 102 14.75 9.85 -10.17
C MET A 102 13.45 10.63 -10.37
N GLY A 103 12.81 11.14 -9.30
CA GLY A 103 11.56 11.88 -9.36
C GLY A 103 10.34 10.98 -9.59
N ILE A 104 10.39 9.71 -9.15
CA ILE A 104 9.27 8.77 -9.25
C ILE A 104 8.23 9.12 -8.17
N ASN A 105 7.01 9.50 -8.58
CA ASN A 105 5.93 9.91 -7.69
C ASN A 105 4.84 8.83 -7.51
N PHE A 106 4.99 7.68 -8.14
CA PHE A 106 4.10 6.53 -7.96
C PHE A 106 4.73 5.49 -7.03
N PRO A 107 3.90 4.60 -6.41
CA PRO A 107 4.38 3.61 -5.46
C PRO A 107 5.42 2.66 -6.07
N THR A 108 6.52 2.43 -5.36
CA THR A 108 7.49 1.39 -5.70
C THR A 108 7.25 0.18 -4.79
N LEU A 109 7.12 -1.01 -5.38
CA LEU A 109 6.78 -2.23 -4.66
C LEU A 109 7.93 -2.72 -3.76
N SER A 110 7.57 -3.40 -2.68
CA SER A 110 8.52 -4.16 -1.85
C SER A 110 8.78 -5.56 -2.45
N ALA A 111 9.83 -6.24 -1.99
CA ALA A 111 10.14 -7.59 -2.45
C ALA A 111 9.00 -8.58 -2.21
N GLU A 112 8.29 -8.44 -1.08
CA GLU A 112 7.13 -9.25 -0.74
C GLU A 112 5.99 -9.03 -1.75
N ALA A 113 5.66 -7.75 -2.04
CA ALA A 113 4.61 -7.40 -2.99
C ALA A 113 4.95 -7.83 -4.43
N ILE A 114 6.22 -7.77 -4.82
CA ILE A 114 6.71 -8.28 -6.12
C ILE A 114 6.49 -9.80 -6.21
N SER A 115 6.81 -10.53 -5.13
CA SER A 115 6.62 -11.98 -5.07
C SER A 115 5.15 -12.39 -5.23
N GLU A 116 4.21 -11.60 -4.70
CA GLU A 116 2.76 -11.84 -4.81
C GLU A 116 2.25 -11.69 -6.25
N LEU A 117 2.90 -10.85 -7.06
CA LEU A 117 2.53 -10.68 -8.46
C LEU A 117 2.88 -11.89 -9.33
N GLN A 118 3.78 -12.77 -8.88
CA GLN A 118 4.31 -13.91 -9.66
C GLN A 118 4.85 -13.48 -11.05
N LEU A 119 5.31 -12.24 -11.14
CA LEU A 119 5.80 -11.62 -12.37
C LEU A 119 7.33 -11.78 -12.45
N GLY A 120 7.81 -12.46 -13.48
CA GLY A 120 9.25 -12.56 -13.75
C GLY A 120 9.86 -11.23 -14.18
N ALA A 121 11.14 -11.02 -13.86
CA ALA A 121 11.88 -9.87 -14.35
C ALA A 121 11.95 -9.87 -15.89
N PRO A 122 11.84 -8.71 -16.56
CA PRO A 122 11.97 -8.61 -18.01
C PRO A 122 13.43 -8.68 -18.45
N ASP A 123 13.67 -9.11 -19.71
CA ASP A 123 15.00 -9.14 -20.31
C ASP A 123 15.51 -7.76 -20.75
N VAL A 124 14.61 -6.77 -20.87
CA VAL A 124 14.90 -5.42 -21.41
C VAL A 124 14.25 -4.35 -20.55
N LEU A 125 14.93 -3.21 -20.37
CA LEU A 125 14.40 -2.04 -19.69
C LEU A 125 14.26 -0.82 -20.62
N PRO A 126 13.24 0.02 -20.38
CA PRO A 126 12.11 -0.24 -19.51
C PRO A 126 11.17 -1.30 -20.08
N THR A 127 10.42 -1.96 -19.22
CA THR A 127 9.27 -2.78 -19.61
C THR A 127 8.10 -2.47 -18.70
N THR A 128 6.94 -2.25 -19.31
CA THR A 128 5.68 -2.02 -18.60
C THR A 128 4.72 -3.17 -18.86
N TYR A 129 4.22 -3.79 -17.80
CA TYR A 129 3.18 -4.81 -17.87
C TYR A 129 1.84 -4.22 -17.44
N ILE A 130 0.75 -4.68 -18.04
CA ILE A 130 -0.59 -4.46 -17.54
C ILE A 130 -1.12 -5.80 -17.04
N LEU A 131 -1.51 -5.82 -15.77
CA LEU A 131 -2.06 -7.01 -15.11
C LEU A 131 -3.54 -6.80 -14.80
N SER A 132 -4.32 -7.86 -15.02
CA SER A 132 -5.70 -7.92 -14.56
C SER A 132 -5.78 -7.95 -13.02
N PRO A 133 -6.97 -7.79 -12.42
CA PRO A 133 -7.15 -7.86 -10.96
C PRO A 133 -6.67 -9.14 -10.30
N ASP A 134 -6.61 -10.24 -11.03
CA ASP A 134 -6.11 -11.56 -10.59
C ASP A 134 -4.62 -11.79 -10.95
N ASN A 135 -3.88 -10.71 -11.25
CA ASN A 135 -2.47 -10.68 -11.60
C ASN A 135 -2.08 -11.39 -12.92
N ALA A 136 -3.03 -11.74 -13.77
CA ALA A 136 -2.70 -12.26 -15.09
C ALA A 136 -2.13 -11.14 -15.98
N VAL A 137 -1.04 -11.41 -16.70
CA VAL A 137 -0.46 -10.48 -17.68
C VAL A 137 -1.36 -10.38 -18.88
N VAL A 138 -1.94 -9.22 -19.14
CA VAL A 138 -2.80 -8.94 -20.30
C VAL A 138 -2.09 -8.13 -21.38
N ALA A 139 -1.06 -7.37 -21.02
CA ALA A 139 -0.21 -6.67 -21.98
C ALA A 139 1.22 -6.56 -21.48
N LYS A 140 2.18 -6.54 -22.43
CA LYS A 140 3.61 -6.28 -22.18
C LYS A 140 4.09 -5.28 -23.21
N MET A 141 4.53 -4.12 -22.73
CA MET A 141 5.03 -3.02 -23.53
C MET A 141 6.55 -2.91 -23.27
N ILE A 142 7.36 -3.10 -24.31
CA ILE A 142 8.83 -3.09 -24.23
C ILE A 142 9.36 -1.76 -24.75
N GLY A 143 10.32 -1.18 -24.01
CA GLY A 143 10.95 0.09 -24.34
C GLY A 143 10.23 1.28 -23.70
N GLU A 144 10.81 2.46 -23.94
CA GLU A 144 10.29 3.75 -23.45
C GLU A 144 8.87 4.01 -23.96
N GLN A 145 7.95 4.29 -23.04
CA GLN A 145 6.57 4.57 -23.37
C GLN A 145 6.34 6.08 -23.53
N THR A 146 5.37 6.40 -24.39
CA THR A 146 4.82 7.75 -24.55
C THR A 146 3.43 7.81 -23.93
N GLU A 147 2.94 9.01 -23.65
CA GLU A 147 1.56 9.21 -23.20
C GLU A 147 0.57 8.56 -24.17
N GLU A 148 0.75 8.80 -25.47
CA GLU A 148 -0.10 8.23 -26.53
C GLU A 148 -0.12 6.70 -26.48
N SER A 149 1.06 6.03 -26.36
CA SER A 149 1.14 4.57 -26.33
C SER A 149 0.45 3.97 -25.10
N LEU A 150 0.58 4.64 -23.94
CA LEU A 150 -0.04 4.20 -22.68
C LEU A 150 -1.56 4.38 -22.75
N LEU A 151 -2.04 5.56 -23.16
CA LEU A 151 -3.48 5.84 -23.29
C LEU A 151 -4.14 4.92 -24.32
N ALA A 152 -3.52 4.70 -25.48
CA ALA A 152 -4.02 3.79 -26.49
C ALA A 152 -4.16 2.36 -25.96
N GLN A 153 -3.17 1.89 -25.19
CA GLN A 153 -3.22 0.54 -24.60
C GLN A 153 -4.30 0.42 -23.52
N LEU A 154 -4.46 1.43 -22.67
CA LEU A 154 -5.48 1.43 -21.62
C LEU A 154 -6.89 1.55 -22.20
N THR A 155 -7.09 2.35 -23.24
CA THR A 155 -8.36 2.46 -23.99
C THR A 155 -8.71 1.14 -24.67
N ALA A 156 -7.74 0.47 -25.28
CA ALA A 156 -7.94 -0.83 -25.91
C ALA A 156 -8.36 -1.94 -24.92
N LEU A 157 -8.09 -1.75 -23.62
CA LEU A 157 -8.49 -2.64 -22.53
C LEU A 157 -9.74 -2.14 -21.77
N ASP A 158 -10.44 -1.11 -22.27
CA ASP A 158 -11.59 -0.46 -21.62
C ASP A 158 -11.29 0.03 -20.18
N LEU A 159 -10.04 0.40 -19.89
CA LEU A 159 -9.60 0.85 -18.58
C LEU A 159 -9.65 2.37 -18.40
N LEU A 160 -9.78 3.11 -19.49
CA LEU A 160 -10.05 4.55 -19.51
C LEU A 160 -11.33 4.79 -20.30
N VAL A 161 -12.26 5.51 -19.68
CA VAL A 161 -13.46 6.01 -20.38
C VAL A 161 -13.12 7.38 -20.92
N GLU A 162 -13.22 7.59 -22.24
CA GLU A 162 -13.18 8.93 -22.80
C GLU A 162 -14.39 9.70 -22.25
N THR A 163 -14.14 10.73 -21.44
CA THR A 163 -15.20 11.68 -21.04
C THR A 163 -15.36 12.70 -22.16
N ASP A 164 -16.48 12.61 -22.89
CA ASP A 164 -16.93 13.64 -23.83
C ASP A 164 -17.12 15.00 -23.16
#